data_671659a98b77f7a50e7e065d9edd810e
#
_entry.id   671659a98b77f7a50e7e065d9edd810e
#
_cell.length_a   1.000
_cell.length_b   1.000
_cell.length_c   1.000
_cell.angle_alpha   90.00
_cell.angle_beta   90.00
_cell.angle_gamma   90.00
#
_symmetry.space_group_name_H-M   'P 1'
#
loop_
_entity.id
_entity.type
_entity.pdbx_description
1 polymer ?
#
loop_
_entity_poly.entity_id
_entity_poly.type
_entity_poly.pdbx_seq_one_letter_code
_entity_poly.pdbx_strand_id
1 'polypeptide(L)'
;MLAGSAGAAAATRLAAAPATPASRPNYYHVSQSSINYQAEFNAGKMDIFSFMDICRALDLDGLDIHVGQLKSQVDRAYLKEVRRACLNRGMPIASICVTTEFGRSAEAVPRELDKARVAIEAGMFLGAPVLRTFVGSPPSPDKREEAFRRGVEALRKTAEIGADLGMTVSLQNHSGLTSTGDDMLRFHREVNHPNFTLLLDTGHFAGRNGPNGPKIEGTTYDDYYHSIEQVAPLTQFVRAKVYDLDDNGREKWIDYDRVFGILRKQHYNGFISMIYEGREDKFTVIPKAIRFLRSFVRS
;
A
#
# COMPACT_ATOMS: atom_id res chain seq x y z
N MET A 1 -49.65 43.92 30.65
CA MET A 1 -49.58 43.56 29.25
C MET A 1 -48.34 44.19 28.66
N LEU A 2 -47.29 43.40 28.48
CA LEU A 2 -46.09 43.80 27.76
C LEU A 2 -45.79 42.67 26.76
N ALA A 3 -45.98 42.96 25.47
CA ALA A 3 -45.70 42.04 24.38
C ALA A 3 -44.23 42.15 24.02
N GLY A 4 -43.50 41.02 24.17
CA GLY A 4 -42.10 40.87 23.71
C GLY A 4 -42.09 40.34 22.28
N SER A 5 -41.58 41.13 21.35
CA SER A 5 -41.32 40.73 19.97
C SER A 5 -40.02 39.94 19.89
N ALA A 6 -40.11 38.67 19.51
CA ALA A 6 -38.97 37.86 19.18
C ALA A 6 -38.48 38.16 17.75
N GLY A 7 -37.35 38.80 17.61
CA GLY A 7 -36.69 39.02 16.33
C GLY A 7 -35.95 37.75 15.88
N ALA A 8 -36.41 37.12 14.79
CA ALA A 8 -35.70 36.02 14.14
C ALA A 8 -34.52 36.58 13.32
N ALA A 9 -33.32 36.31 13.77
CA ALA A 9 -32.09 36.57 12.98
C ALA A 9 -31.99 35.53 11.88
N ALA A 10 -32.19 35.94 10.63
CA ALA A 10 -31.93 35.13 9.44
C ALA A 10 -30.40 35.00 9.25
N ALA A 11 -29.86 33.84 9.53
CA ALA A 11 -28.48 33.49 9.18
C ALA A 11 -28.36 33.32 7.66
N THR A 12 -27.84 34.33 6.98
CA THR A 12 -27.47 34.25 5.57
C THR A 12 -26.34 33.26 5.41
N ARG A 13 -26.62 32.04 4.93
CA ARG A 13 -25.60 31.13 4.48
C ARG A 13 -24.95 31.72 3.24
N LEU A 14 -23.72 32.20 3.37
CA LEU A 14 -22.84 32.45 2.22
C LEU A 14 -22.63 31.11 1.49
N ALA A 15 -23.31 30.94 0.36
CA ALA A 15 -22.99 29.87 -0.58
C ALA A 15 -21.59 30.17 -1.15
N ALA A 16 -20.59 29.43 -0.69
CA ALA A 16 -19.27 29.43 -1.34
C ALA A 16 -19.48 28.99 -2.78
N ALA A 17 -19.13 29.84 -3.73
CA ALA A 17 -19.04 29.44 -5.13
C ALA A 17 -18.12 28.19 -5.24
N PRO A 18 -18.47 27.21 -6.09
CA PRO A 18 -17.59 26.08 -6.30
C PRO A 18 -16.26 26.63 -6.84
N ALA A 19 -15.22 26.59 -6.02
CA ALA A 19 -13.88 26.88 -6.46
C ALA A 19 -13.56 25.88 -7.56
N THR A 20 -13.31 26.35 -8.78
CA THR A 20 -12.64 25.55 -9.82
C THR A 20 -11.40 24.98 -9.14
N PRO A 21 -11.22 23.66 -9.09
CA PRO A 21 -10.03 23.13 -8.45
C PRO A 21 -8.84 23.65 -9.23
N ALA A 22 -8.13 24.64 -8.66
CA ALA A 22 -6.81 24.97 -9.11
C ALA A 22 -6.04 23.64 -9.10
N SER A 23 -5.39 23.30 -10.21
CA SER A 23 -4.59 22.10 -10.31
C SER A 23 -3.53 22.16 -9.20
N ARG A 24 -3.82 21.50 -8.09
CA ARG A 24 -2.83 21.37 -7.03
C ARG A 24 -1.68 20.56 -7.63
N PRO A 25 -0.44 21.03 -7.51
CA PRO A 25 0.68 20.21 -7.94
C PRO A 25 0.61 18.86 -7.23
N ASN A 26 0.83 17.78 -7.96
CA ASN A 26 0.89 16.46 -7.36
C ASN A 26 1.99 16.47 -6.30
N TYR A 27 1.63 16.03 -5.10
CA TYR A 27 2.56 15.95 -3.98
C TYR A 27 2.49 14.52 -3.42
N TYR A 28 3.58 13.78 -3.59
CA TYR A 28 3.69 12.43 -3.08
C TYR A 28 4.37 12.43 -1.72
N HIS A 29 3.87 11.60 -0.81
CA HIS A 29 4.53 11.29 0.44
C HIS A 29 5.43 10.07 0.25
N VAL A 30 6.66 10.12 0.74
CA VAL A 30 7.59 9.00 0.61
C VAL A 30 7.69 8.24 1.93
N SER A 31 7.47 6.94 1.87
CA SER A 31 7.71 6.01 2.97
C SER A 31 8.61 4.87 2.52
N GLN A 32 8.97 3.97 3.43
CA GLN A 32 9.59 2.70 3.06
C GLN A 32 8.94 1.56 3.82
N SER A 33 8.97 0.38 3.21
CA SER A 33 8.48 -0.82 3.85
C SER A 33 9.50 -1.39 4.83
N SER A 34 9.02 -1.79 5.99
CA SER A 34 9.83 -2.48 7.01
C SER A 34 10.34 -3.84 6.50
N ILE A 35 9.77 -4.38 5.43
CA ILE A 35 10.25 -5.59 4.74
C ILE A 35 11.69 -5.43 4.22
N ASN A 36 12.15 -4.23 3.92
CA ASN A 36 13.53 -3.96 3.53
C ASN A 36 14.55 -4.54 4.54
N TYR A 37 14.14 -4.64 5.80
CA TYR A 37 14.99 -5.07 6.92
C TYR A 37 14.53 -6.42 7.52
N GLN A 38 13.82 -7.25 6.75
CA GLN A 38 13.27 -8.52 7.24
C GLN A 38 14.35 -9.43 7.87
N ALA A 39 15.57 -9.45 7.30
CA ALA A 39 16.67 -10.27 7.82
C ALA A 39 17.13 -9.76 9.21
N GLU A 40 17.19 -8.45 9.40
CA GLU A 40 17.58 -7.81 10.65
C GLU A 40 16.53 -8.03 11.74
N PHE A 41 15.24 -7.91 11.39
CA PHE A 41 14.13 -8.23 12.29
C PHE A 41 14.16 -9.71 12.70
N ASN A 42 14.31 -10.62 11.75
CA ASN A 42 14.37 -12.06 12.03
C ASN A 42 15.56 -12.45 12.89
N ALA A 43 16.70 -11.75 12.76
CA ALA A 43 17.89 -11.95 13.56
C ALA A 43 17.84 -11.26 14.94
N GLY A 44 16.76 -10.54 15.26
CA GLY A 44 16.64 -9.76 16.49
C GLY A 44 17.60 -8.56 16.59
N LYS A 45 18.19 -8.16 15.44
CA LYS A 45 19.10 -7.00 15.34
C LYS A 45 18.37 -5.69 15.11
N MET A 46 17.08 -5.73 14.85
CA MET A 46 16.21 -4.59 14.62
C MET A 46 14.84 -4.84 15.24
N ASP A 47 14.27 -3.80 15.80
CA ASP A 47 12.89 -3.74 16.25
C ASP A 47 12.15 -2.60 15.54
N ILE A 48 10.85 -2.44 15.85
CA ILE A 48 10.04 -1.40 15.20
C ILE A 48 10.52 0.02 15.56
N PHE A 49 11.11 0.21 16.72
CA PHE A 49 11.60 1.53 17.16
C PHE A 49 12.87 1.92 16.41
N SER A 50 13.81 0.98 16.26
CA SER A 50 15.02 1.16 15.44
C SER A 50 14.68 1.43 13.97
N PHE A 51 13.65 0.74 13.42
CA PHE A 51 13.15 1.01 12.08
C PHE A 51 12.58 2.43 11.95
N MET A 52 11.82 2.90 12.94
CA MET A 52 11.31 4.29 12.97
C MET A 52 12.46 5.29 12.96
N ASP A 53 13.54 5.04 13.73
CA ASP A 53 14.69 5.93 13.79
C ASP A 53 15.42 5.99 12.43
N ILE A 54 15.56 4.87 11.73
CA ILE A 54 16.07 4.83 10.36
C ILE A 54 15.18 5.65 9.43
N CYS A 55 13.86 5.47 9.48
CA CYS A 55 12.92 6.21 8.65
C CYS A 55 13.00 7.73 8.91
N ARG A 56 13.14 8.12 10.18
CA ARG A 56 13.32 9.52 10.57
C ARG A 56 14.64 10.09 10.05
N ALA A 57 15.73 9.33 10.15
CA ALA A 57 17.05 9.74 9.64
C ALA A 57 17.08 9.88 8.13
N LEU A 58 16.23 9.15 7.42
CA LEU A 58 16.05 9.24 5.95
C LEU A 58 15.01 10.31 5.54
N ASP A 59 14.51 11.10 6.48
CA ASP A 59 13.52 12.16 6.25
C ASP A 59 12.26 11.66 5.53
N LEU A 60 11.74 10.48 5.91
CA LEU A 60 10.54 9.91 5.34
C LEU A 60 9.28 10.52 5.96
N ASP A 61 8.18 10.52 5.18
CA ASP A 61 6.91 11.12 5.56
C ASP A 61 6.01 10.15 6.35
N GLY A 62 6.33 8.85 6.38
CA GLY A 62 5.56 7.83 7.09
C GLY A 62 6.17 6.45 7.03
N LEU A 63 5.49 5.51 7.66
CA LEU A 63 5.92 4.13 7.86
C LEU A 63 5.00 3.14 7.11
N ASP A 64 5.57 2.18 6.37
CA ASP A 64 4.86 1.04 5.82
C ASP A 64 5.30 -0.21 6.60
N ILE A 65 4.45 -0.68 7.53
CA ILE A 65 4.80 -1.69 8.52
C ILE A 65 4.18 -3.05 8.18
N HIS A 66 5.01 -4.09 8.08
CA HIS A 66 4.53 -5.46 8.06
C HIS A 66 4.25 -5.94 9.49
N VAL A 67 3.02 -6.41 9.76
CA VAL A 67 2.57 -6.80 11.12
C VAL A 67 3.44 -7.88 11.78
N GLY A 68 4.08 -8.74 10.97
CA GLY A 68 4.99 -9.77 11.48
C GLY A 68 6.29 -9.22 12.09
N GLN A 69 6.54 -7.91 11.96
CA GLN A 69 7.69 -7.23 12.56
C GLN A 69 7.34 -6.47 13.86
N LEU A 70 6.06 -6.44 14.21
CA LEU A 70 5.64 -6.03 15.54
C LEU A 70 5.89 -7.17 16.54
N LYS A 71 6.43 -6.85 17.71
CA LYS A 71 6.61 -7.82 18.80
C LYS A 71 5.29 -8.50 19.18
N SER A 72 4.19 -7.78 19.10
CA SER A 72 2.83 -8.28 19.33
C SER A 72 1.81 -7.42 18.58
N GLN A 73 0.79 -8.07 18.03
CA GLN A 73 -0.35 -7.42 17.40
C GLN A 73 -1.55 -7.26 18.36
N VAL A 74 -1.49 -7.88 19.53
CA VAL A 74 -2.62 -7.93 20.49
C VAL A 74 -2.28 -7.32 21.85
N ASP A 75 -1.00 -7.18 22.20
CA ASP A 75 -0.58 -6.54 23.45
C ASP A 75 -0.81 -5.03 23.38
N ARG A 76 -1.84 -4.56 24.05
CA ARG A 76 -2.24 -3.16 24.07
C ARG A 76 -1.22 -2.24 24.74
N ALA A 77 -0.46 -2.72 25.70
CA ALA A 77 0.60 -1.93 26.34
C ALA A 77 1.71 -1.64 25.33
N TYR A 78 2.18 -2.69 24.64
CA TYR A 78 3.18 -2.56 23.58
C TYR A 78 2.67 -1.67 22.40
N LEU A 79 1.45 -1.88 21.93
CA LEU A 79 0.89 -1.05 20.85
C LEU A 79 0.75 0.43 21.25
N LYS A 80 0.47 0.74 22.54
CA LYS A 80 0.51 2.12 23.04
C LYS A 80 1.91 2.72 22.98
N GLU A 81 2.95 1.95 23.28
CA GLU A 81 4.35 2.39 23.17
C GLU A 81 4.70 2.68 21.71
N VAL A 82 4.34 1.80 20.77
CA VAL A 82 4.54 1.99 19.33
C VAL A 82 3.83 3.27 18.84
N ARG A 83 2.57 3.45 19.22
CA ARG A 83 1.79 4.65 18.84
C ARG A 83 2.41 5.93 19.39
N ARG A 84 2.86 5.92 20.65
CA ARG A 84 3.56 7.06 21.26
C ARG A 84 4.89 7.34 20.54
N ALA A 85 5.62 6.29 20.16
CA ALA A 85 6.87 6.43 19.42
C ALA A 85 6.67 7.07 18.04
N CYS A 86 5.60 6.70 17.33
CA CYS A 86 5.20 7.35 16.08
C CYS A 86 4.93 8.85 16.28
N LEU A 87 4.13 9.18 17.29
CA LEU A 87 3.79 10.58 17.62
C LEU A 87 5.04 11.41 17.95
N ASN A 88 5.91 10.89 18.83
CA ASN A 88 7.13 11.59 19.25
C ASN A 88 8.11 11.86 18.09
N ARG A 89 8.06 11.04 17.04
CA ARG A 89 8.91 11.17 15.85
C ARG A 89 8.23 11.94 14.71
N GLY A 90 6.95 12.29 14.85
CA GLY A 90 6.16 12.88 13.77
C GLY A 90 6.02 11.94 12.57
N MET A 91 5.97 10.61 12.80
CA MET A 91 5.97 9.57 11.77
C MET A 91 4.61 8.84 11.75
N PRO A 92 3.64 9.23 10.92
CA PRO A 92 2.40 8.48 10.78
C PRO A 92 2.64 7.11 10.15
N ILE A 93 1.81 6.14 10.50
CA ILE A 93 1.79 4.86 9.78
C ILE A 93 0.98 5.05 8.50
N ALA A 94 1.64 4.96 7.35
CA ALA A 94 1.05 5.12 6.03
C ALA A 94 0.26 3.88 5.58
N SER A 95 0.73 2.69 5.96
CA SER A 95 0.13 1.40 5.64
C SER A 95 0.54 0.35 6.66
N ILE A 96 -0.36 -0.58 6.94
CA ILE A 96 -0.01 -1.83 7.62
C ILE A 96 -0.20 -3.01 6.66
N CYS A 97 0.66 -4.01 6.77
CA CYS A 97 0.71 -5.11 5.81
C CYS A 97 0.61 -6.46 6.50
N VAL A 98 -0.20 -7.33 5.93
CA VAL A 98 -0.27 -8.75 6.32
C VAL A 98 -0.08 -9.63 5.09
N THR A 99 0.66 -10.73 5.24
CA THR A 99 0.75 -11.73 4.18
C THR A 99 -0.39 -12.72 4.33
N THR A 100 -1.32 -12.67 3.38
CA THR A 100 -2.47 -13.59 3.26
C THR A 100 -2.35 -14.43 2.00
N GLU A 101 -2.89 -15.65 2.03
CA GLU A 101 -2.87 -16.60 0.90
C GLU A 101 -4.28 -17.16 0.64
N PHE A 102 -5.26 -16.30 0.50
CA PHE A 102 -6.68 -16.66 0.35
C PHE A 102 -6.97 -17.62 -0.80
N GLY A 103 -6.21 -17.52 -1.91
CA GLY A 103 -6.38 -18.37 -3.09
C GLY A 103 -5.78 -19.78 -2.93
N ARG A 104 -4.96 -20.05 -1.93
CA ARG A 104 -4.17 -21.28 -1.84
C ARG A 104 -5.00 -22.53 -1.53
N SER A 105 -5.79 -22.53 -0.46
CA SER A 105 -6.69 -23.62 -0.13
C SER A 105 -7.90 -23.15 0.64
N ALA A 106 -9.01 -23.89 0.57
CA ALA A 106 -10.23 -23.57 1.28
C ALA A 106 -10.07 -23.70 2.79
N GLU A 107 -9.33 -24.70 3.25
CA GLU A 107 -9.08 -25.00 4.66
C GLU A 107 -8.26 -23.90 5.34
N ALA A 108 -7.44 -23.19 4.58
CA ALA A 108 -6.60 -22.09 5.09
C ALA A 108 -7.40 -20.78 5.29
N VAL A 109 -8.50 -20.56 4.56
CA VAL A 109 -9.24 -19.30 4.55
C VAL A 109 -9.64 -18.79 5.95
N PRO A 110 -10.18 -19.61 6.86
CA PRO A 110 -10.55 -19.12 8.20
C PRO A 110 -9.35 -18.53 8.95
N ARG A 111 -8.20 -19.19 8.89
CA ARG A 111 -6.96 -18.73 9.52
C ARG A 111 -6.44 -17.44 8.85
N GLU A 112 -6.50 -17.36 7.53
CA GLU A 112 -6.06 -16.18 6.79
C GLU A 112 -6.96 -14.96 7.06
N LEU A 113 -8.28 -15.17 7.22
CA LEU A 113 -9.23 -14.13 7.65
C LEU A 113 -8.95 -13.66 9.08
N ASP A 114 -8.65 -14.59 10.01
CA ASP A 114 -8.28 -14.23 11.37
C ASP A 114 -6.98 -13.41 11.43
N LYS A 115 -5.97 -13.79 10.66
CA LYS A 115 -4.74 -13.00 10.50
C LYS A 115 -5.05 -11.57 10.00
N ALA A 116 -5.91 -11.43 9.00
CA ALA A 116 -6.30 -10.12 8.48
C ALA A 116 -7.07 -9.31 9.52
N ARG A 117 -8.00 -9.92 10.27
CA ARG A 117 -8.76 -9.27 11.35
C ARG A 117 -7.83 -8.75 12.44
N VAL A 118 -6.90 -9.57 12.94
CA VAL A 118 -5.93 -9.16 13.96
C VAL A 118 -5.05 -8.02 13.46
N ALA A 119 -4.63 -8.07 12.19
CA ALA A 119 -3.85 -6.99 11.59
C ALA A 119 -4.65 -5.68 11.47
N ILE A 120 -5.94 -5.74 11.11
CA ILE A 120 -6.84 -4.59 11.07
C ILE A 120 -6.97 -3.98 12.48
N GLU A 121 -7.26 -4.79 13.50
CA GLU A 121 -7.41 -4.32 14.89
C GLU A 121 -6.14 -3.64 15.42
N ALA A 122 -4.97 -4.22 15.14
CA ALA A 122 -3.69 -3.62 15.49
C ALA A 122 -3.44 -2.32 14.73
N GLY A 123 -3.67 -2.34 13.41
CA GLY A 123 -3.48 -1.19 12.53
C GLY A 123 -4.38 -0.01 12.91
N MET A 124 -5.65 -0.26 13.17
CA MET A 124 -6.60 0.76 13.61
C MET A 124 -6.17 1.38 14.95
N PHE A 125 -5.75 0.56 15.88
CA PHE A 125 -5.23 1.06 17.15
C PHE A 125 -3.98 1.94 16.98
N LEU A 126 -3.13 1.60 16.00
CA LEU A 126 -1.92 2.37 15.65
C LEU A 126 -2.21 3.58 14.78
N GLY A 127 -3.41 3.71 14.20
CA GLY A 127 -3.81 4.82 13.33
C GLY A 127 -3.45 4.62 11.86
N ALA A 128 -3.24 3.38 11.40
CA ALA A 128 -3.00 3.08 10.00
C ALA A 128 -4.31 3.20 9.18
N PRO A 129 -4.30 3.88 8.02
CA PRO A 129 -5.51 4.08 7.22
C PRO A 129 -5.84 2.89 6.31
N VAL A 130 -4.86 2.07 5.96
CA VAL A 130 -4.99 1.02 4.97
C VAL A 130 -4.27 -0.26 5.35
N LEU A 131 -4.96 -1.39 5.14
CA LEU A 131 -4.37 -2.74 5.21
C LEU A 131 -4.01 -3.22 3.82
N ARG A 132 -2.77 -3.62 3.61
CA ARG A 132 -2.36 -4.36 2.41
C ARG A 132 -2.53 -5.86 2.62
N THR A 133 -3.17 -6.52 1.64
CA THR A 133 -3.39 -7.97 1.57
C THR A 133 -2.82 -8.57 0.29
N PHE A 134 -2.67 -9.90 0.29
CA PHE A 134 -2.42 -10.73 -0.89
C PHE A 134 -3.54 -11.76 -1.08
N VAL A 135 -3.67 -12.26 -2.31
CA VAL A 135 -4.48 -13.45 -2.60
C VAL A 135 -3.60 -14.71 -2.63
N GLY A 136 -2.35 -14.56 -3.03
CA GLY A 136 -1.44 -15.67 -3.23
C GLY A 136 -1.60 -16.33 -4.60
N SER A 137 -1.02 -17.52 -4.74
CA SER A 137 -1.05 -18.32 -5.96
C SER A 137 -2.04 -19.47 -5.84
N PRO A 138 -2.64 -19.94 -6.96
CA PRO A 138 -3.42 -21.17 -6.96
C PRO A 138 -2.51 -22.36 -6.62
N PRO A 139 -3.04 -23.44 -6.04
CA PRO A 139 -2.24 -24.62 -5.72
C PRO A 139 -1.71 -25.32 -6.99
N SER A 140 -2.39 -25.17 -8.11
CA SER A 140 -2.00 -25.63 -9.45
C SER A 140 -2.70 -24.80 -10.52
N PRO A 141 -2.20 -24.78 -11.77
CA PRO A 141 -2.79 -23.95 -12.84
C PRO A 141 -4.26 -24.27 -13.14
N ASP A 142 -4.66 -25.54 -13.10
CA ASP A 142 -6.03 -26.01 -13.30
C ASP A 142 -7.00 -25.57 -12.20
N LYS A 143 -6.49 -25.16 -11.05
CA LYS A 143 -7.27 -24.63 -9.92
C LYS A 143 -7.36 -23.10 -9.87
N ARG A 144 -6.92 -22.42 -10.94
CA ARG A 144 -6.85 -20.95 -10.97
C ARG A 144 -8.21 -20.31 -10.71
N GLU A 145 -9.26 -20.78 -11.38
CA GLU A 145 -10.60 -20.18 -11.27
C GLU A 145 -11.25 -20.43 -9.89
N GLU A 146 -11.03 -21.61 -9.33
CA GLU A 146 -11.48 -21.91 -7.97
C GLU A 146 -10.78 -21.05 -6.92
N ALA A 147 -9.44 -20.92 -7.06
CA ALA A 147 -8.62 -20.07 -6.20
C ALA A 147 -9.00 -18.60 -6.32
N PHE A 148 -9.33 -18.14 -7.54
CA PHE A 148 -9.79 -16.78 -7.78
C PHE A 148 -11.10 -16.49 -7.05
N ARG A 149 -12.14 -17.32 -7.23
CA ARG A 149 -13.44 -17.18 -6.55
C ARG A 149 -13.28 -17.17 -5.03
N ARG A 150 -12.50 -18.08 -4.49
CA ARG A 150 -12.17 -18.14 -3.06
C ARG A 150 -11.50 -16.86 -2.57
N GLY A 151 -10.55 -16.33 -3.37
CA GLY A 151 -9.89 -15.05 -3.11
C GLY A 151 -10.87 -13.87 -3.06
N VAL A 152 -11.83 -13.81 -4.01
CA VAL A 152 -12.88 -12.77 -4.05
C VAL A 152 -13.73 -12.79 -2.78
N GLU A 153 -14.21 -13.97 -2.37
CA GLU A 153 -15.03 -14.10 -1.16
C GLU A 153 -14.27 -13.71 0.11
N ALA A 154 -13.01 -14.14 0.23
CA ALA A 154 -12.19 -13.81 1.39
C ALA A 154 -11.82 -12.32 1.44
N LEU A 155 -11.52 -11.69 0.29
CA LEU A 155 -11.26 -10.25 0.22
C LEU A 155 -12.51 -9.43 0.56
N ARG A 156 -13.71 -9.86 0.10
CA ARG A 156 -14.97 -9.20 0.46
C ARG A 156 -15.19 -9.23 1.98
N LYS A 157 -15.05 -10.40 2.61
CA LYS A 157 -15.14 -10.53 4.08
C LYS A 157 -14.08 -9.67 4.80
N THR A 158 -12.87 -9.60 4.27
CA THR A 158 -11.82 -8.75 4.84
C THR A 158 -12.19 -7.27 4.72
N ALA A 159 -12.77 -6.85 3.59
CA ALA A 159 -13.25 -5.48 3.37
C ALA A 159 -14.42 -5.12 4.28
N GLU A 160 -15.33 -6.05 4.56
CA GLU A 160 -16.41 -5.91 5.55
C GLU A 160 -15.83 -5.68 6.95
N ILE A 161 -14.90 -6.52 7.41
CA ILE A 161 -14.20 -6.35 8.70
C ILE A 161 -13.49 -4.98 8.76
N GLY A 162 -12.82 -4.60 7.67
CA GLY A 162 -12.15 -3.30 7.58
C GLY A 162 -13.14 -2.14 7.68
N ALA A 163 -14.30 -2.23 7.02
CA ALA A 163 -15.35 -1.19 7.05
C ALA A 163 -15.91 -1.00 8.45
N ASP A 164 -16.20 -2.08 9.17
CA ASP A 164 -16.71 -2.05 10.53
C ASP A 164 -15.74 -1.38 11.52
N LEU A 165 -14.45 -1.50 11.26
CA LEU A 165 -13.37 -0.95 12.09
C LEU A 165 -12.80 0.38 11.56
N GLY A 166 -13.19 0.84 10.36
CA GLY A 166 -12.75 2.11 9.77
C GLY A 166 -11.44 2.04 9.00
N MET A 167 -10.99 0.86 8.54
CA MET A 167 -9.75 0.68 7.77
C MET A 167 -10.04 0.24 6.34
N THR A 168 -9.49 0.93 5.36
CA THR A 168 -9.55 0.51 3.96
C THR A 168 -8.71 -0.75 3.71
N VAL A 169 -9.21 -1.68 2.91
CA VAL A 169 -8.50 -2.91 2.51
C VAL A 169 -8.02 -2.80 1.07
N SER A 170 -6.73 -3.02 0.86
CA SER A 170 -6.10 -2.99 -0.46
C SER A 170 -5.53 -4.34 -0.86
N LEU A 171 -5.77 -4.74 -2.10
CA LEU A 171 -5.12 -5.89 -2.73
C LEU A 171 -3.89 -5.40 -3.51
N GLN A 172 -2.72 -5.96 -3.19
CA GLN A 172 -1.49 -5.71 -3.94
C GLN A 172 -1.36 -6.68 -5.11
N ASN A 173 -0.99 -6.17 -6.30
CA ASN A 173 -0.53 -7.01 -7.39
C ASN A 173 0.79 -7.70 -7.02
N HIS A 174 0.84 -9.01 -7.29
CA HIS A 174 1.97 -9.86 -6.99
C HIS A 174 2.03 -11.02 -8.00
N SER A 175 2.76 -12.07 -7.72
CA SER A 175 2.73 -13.29 -8.53
C SER A 175 1.38 -14.04 -8.44
N GLY A 176 1.17 -15.02 -9.30
CA GLY A 176 0.02 -15.92 -9.26
C GLY A 176 -1.26 -15.30 -9.78
N LEU A 177 -2.24 -15.07 -8.92
CA LEU A 177 -3.58 -14.61 -9.30
C LEU A 177 -3.66 -13.11 -9.61
N THR A 178 -2.61 -12.33 -9.36
CA THR A 178 -2.60 -10.87 -9.44
C THR A 178 -1.43 -10.33 -10.28
N SER A 179 -1.01 -11.10 -11.28
CA SER A 179 0.16 -10.79 -12.10
C SER A 179 -0.10 -9.85 -13.27
N THR A 180 -1.36 -9.53 -13.58
CA THR A 180 -1.76 -8.64 -14.67
C THR A 180 -2.75 -7.58 -14.20
N GLY A 181 -2.86 -6.47 -14.94
CA GLY A 181 -3.86 -5.44 -14.68
C GLY A 181 -5.29 -5.99 -14.81
N ASP A 182 -5.54 -6.84 -15.79
CA ASP A 182 -6.85 -7.48 -15.99
C ASP A 182 -7.27 -8.33 -14.80
N ASP A 183 -6.35 -9.12 -14.22
CA ASP A 183 -6.61 -9.87 -12.99
C ASP A 183 -6.99 -8.95 -11.82
N MET A 184 -6.24 -7.85 -11.66
CA MET A 184 -6.49 -6.87 -10.60
C MET A 184 -7.85 -6.19 -10.75
N LEU A 185 -8.20 -5.76 -11.98
CA LEU A 185 -9.51 -5.17 -12.28
C LEU A 185 -10.63 -6.18 -12.08
N ARG A 186 -10.39 -7.45 -12.42
CA ARG A 186 -11.36 -8.52 -12.18
C ARG A 186 -11.61 -8.70 -10.68
N PHE A 187 -10.57 -8.75 -9.85
CA PHE A 187 -10.72 -8.79 -8.39
C PHE A 187 -11.51 -7.58 -7.89
N HIS A 188 -11.15 -6.37 -8.30
CA HIS A 188 -11.84 -5.15 -7.87
C HIS A 188 -13.34 -5.20 -8.20
N ARG A 189 -13.68 -5.58 -9.44
CA ARG A 189 -15.07 -5.68 -9.90
C ARG A 189 -15.85 -6.77 -9.17
N GLU A 190 -15.25 -7.96 -8.95
CA GLU A 190 -15.97 -9.10 -8.36
C GLU A 190 -16.02 -9.04 -6.83
N VAL A 191 -15.04 -8.44 -6.14
CA VAL A 191 -15.15 -8.12 -4.71
C VAL A 191 -16.28 -7.12 -4.48
N ASN A 192 -16.41 -6.09 -5.34
CA ASN A 192 -17.51 -5.12 -5.35
C ASN A 192 -17.90 -4.62 -3.95
N HIS A 193 -16.92 -4.08 -3.23
CA HIS A 193 -17.14 -3.55 -1.89
C HIS A 193 -16.56 -2.12 -1.78
N PRO A 194 -17.30 -1.12 -1.25
CA PRO A 194 -16.85 0.29 -1.22
C PRO A 194 -15.57 0.50 -0.39
N ASN A 195 -15.28 -0.37 0.55
CA ASN A 195 -14.08 -0.31 1.38
C ASN A 195 -12.91 -1.16 0.84
N PHE A 196 -13.01 -1.61 -0.42
CA PHE A 196 -11.97 -2.38 -1.10
C PHE A 196 -11.34 -1.58 -2.23
N THR A 197 -10.02 -1.59 -2.32
CA THR A 197 -9.24 -0.87 -3.32
C THR A 197 -8.02 -1.68 -3.76
N LEU A 198 -7.21 -1.10 -4.64
CA LEU A 198 -5.99 -1.72 -5.13
C LEU A 198 -4.75 -1.00 -4.60
N LEU A 199 -3.67 -1.74 -4.45
CA LEU A 199 -2.33 -1.26 -4.19
C LEU A 199 -1.46 -1.61 -5.40
N LEU A 200 -0.85 -0.60 -5.99
CA LEU A 200 0.07 -0.76 -7.11
C LEU A 200 1.48 -1.05 -6.60
N ASP A 201 2.01 -2.24 -6.90
CA ASP A 201 3.43 -2.56 -6.75
C ASP A 201 4.11 -2.55 -8.13
N THR A 202 5.07 -1.66 -8.32
CA THR A 202 5.75 -1.49 -9.61
C THR A 202 6.67 -2.66 -9.99
N GLY A 203 6.90 -3.62 -9.11
CA GLY A 203 7.79 -4.76 -9.39
C GLY A 203 7.09 -6.04 -9.85
N HIS A 204 5.75 -6.12 -9.74
CA HIS A 204 5.07 -7.41 -9.76
C HIS A 204 4.00 -7.58 -10.85
N PHE A 205 4.00 -6.77 -11.89
CA PHE A 205 3.25 -7.09 -13.11
C PHE A 205 4.10 -7.89 -14.10
N ALA A 206 3.46 -8.80 -14.85
CA ALA A 206 4.07 -9.56 -15.92
C ALA A 206 4.53 -8.64 -17.08
N GLY A 207 5.53 -9.08 -17.85
CA GLY A 207 6.10 -8.32 -18.95
C GLY A 207 7.24 -7.38 -18.54
N ARG A 208 7.45 -7.12 -17.27
CA ARG A 208 8.57 -6.29 -16.79
C ARG A 208 9.93 -6.94 -17.06
N ASN A 209 10.88 -6.14 -17.49
CA ASN A 209 12.28 -6.53 -17.59
C ASN A 209 12.95 -6.56 -16.20
N GLY A 210 14.06 -7.30 -16.08
CA GLY A 210 14.88 -7.35 -14.88
C GLY A 210 14.51 -8.45 -13.86
N PRO A 211 15.05 -8.38 -12.63
CA PRO A 211 14.92 -9.45 -11.65
C PRO A 211 13.54 -9.52 -11.01
N ASN A 212 13.18 -10.70 -10.49
CA ASN A 212 12.04 -10.96 -9.60
C ASN A 212 10.62 -10.63 -10.13
N GLY A 213 10.44 -10.27 -11.42
CA GLY A 213 9.11 -10.05 -12.01
C GLY A 213 8.39 -11.36 -12.34
N PRO A 214 7.05 -11.40 -12.30
CA PRO A 214 6.28 -12.53 -12.81
C PRO A 214 6.58 -12.76 -14.29
N LYS A 215 6.74 -14.03 -14.67
CA LYS A 215 6.95 -14.43 -16.07
C LYS A 215 5.69 -15.08 -16.60
N ILE A 216 5.06 -14.45 -17.58
CA ILE A 216 3.94 -14.99 -18.35
C ILE A 216 4.38 -14.97 -19.82
N GLU A 217 4.35 -16.11 -20.46
CA GLU A 217 4.73 -16.23 -21.87
C GLU A 217 3.90 -15.29 -22.74
N GLY A 218 4.55 -14.64 -23.69
CA GLY A 218 3.91 -13.69 -24.62
C GLY A 218 3.68 -12.28 -24.06
N THR A 219 3.92 -12.02 -22.76
CA THR A 219 3.80 -10.66 -22.23
C THR A 219 5.03 -9.81 -22.55
N THR A 220 4.79 -8.54 -22.88
CA THR A 220 5.77 -7.54 -23.29
C THR A 220 5.98 -6.47 -22.24
N TYR A 221 6.99 -5.63 -22.44
CA TYR A 221 7.24 -4.47 -21.60
C TYR A 221 6.12 -3.42 -21.69
N ASP A 222 5.41 -3.34 -22.82
CA ASP A 222 4.22 -2.48 -22.96
C ASP A 222 3.02 -3.03 -22.18
N ASP A 223 2.82 -4.36 -22.12
CA ASP A 223 1.79 -4.98 -21.29
C ASP A 223 1.99 -4.72 -19.81
N TYR A 224 3.26 -4.66 -19.35
CA TYR A 224 3.58 -4.26 -18.00
C TYR A 224 3.09 -2.84 -17.67
N TYR A 225 3.38 -1.84 -18.53
CA TYR A 225 2.89 -0.47 -18.29
C TYR A 225 1.40 -0.34 -18.50
N HIS A 226 0.83 -1.08 -19.44
CA HIS A 226 -0.63 -1.15 -19.61
C HIS A 226 -1.31 -1.63 -18.31
N SER A 227 -0.77 -2.65 -17.66
CA SER A 227 -1.26 -3.10 -16.34
C SER A 227 -1.19 -2.00 -15.27
N ILE A 228 -0.12 -1.19 -15.25
CA ILE A 228 -0.02 -0.04 -14.36
C ILE A 228 -1.10 1.00 -14.68
N GLU A 229 -1.31 1.32 -15.96
CA GLU A 229 -2.34 2.28 -16.42
C GLU A 229 -3.75 1.84 -16.01
N GLN A 230 -4.06 0.53 -16.14
CA GLN A 230 -5.34 -0.04 -15.74
C GLN A 230 -5.60 0.09 -14.22
N VAL A 231 -4.59 -0.15 -13.40
CA VAL A 231 -4.73 -0.22 -11.93
C VAL A 231 -4.63 1.17 -11.27
N ALA A 232 -3.90 2.10 -11.86
CA ALA A 232 -3.62 3.41 -11.28
C ALA A 232 -4.87 4.20 -10.83
N PRO A 233 -6.02 4.21 -11.59
CA PRO A 233 -7.24 4.92 -11.16
C PRO A 233 -7.85 4.41 -9.86
N LEU A 234 -7.58 3.16 -9.49
CA LEU A 234 -8.14 2.48 -8.33
C LEU A 234 -7.12 2.32 -7.19
N THR A 235 -5.93 2.92 -7.37
CA THR A 235 -4.81 2.78 -6.45
C THR A 235 -4.87 3.82 -5.34
N GLN A 236 -4.80 3.39 -4.08
CA GLN A 236 -4.69 4.28 -2.92
C GLN A 236 -3.31 4.24 -2.25
N PHE A 237 -2.47 3.29 -2.62
CA PHE A 237 -1.13 3.16 -2.09
C PHE A 237 -0.20 2.58 -3.15
N VAL A 238 1.01 3.13 -3.29
CA VAL A 238 1.99 2.66 -4.28
C VAL A 238 3.21 2.09 -3.58
N ARG A 239 3.67 0.93 -4.02
CA ARG A 239 4.97 0.36 -3.69
C ARG A 239 5.92 0.51 -4.86
N ALA A 240 6.92 1.34 -4.66
CA ALA A 240 7.98 1.59 -5.62
C ALA A 240 9.14 0.61 -5.40
N LYS A 241 9.25 -0.38 -6.29
CA LYS A 241 10.37 -1.34 -6.27
C LYS A 241 11.64 -0.69 -6.80
N VAL A 242 12.73 -0.93 -6.10
CA VAL A 242 14.09 -0.60 -6.56
C VAL A 242 14.93 -1.85 -6.50
N TYR A 243 15.55 -2.19 -7.62
CA TYR A 243 16.41 -3.38 -7.74
C TYR A 243 17.86 -3.00 -7.89
N ASP A 244 18.14 -2.04 -8.75
CA ASP A 244 19.51 -1.69 -9.14
C ASP A 244 19.55 -0.23 -9.61
N LEU A 245 20.48 0.53 -9.10
CA LEU A 245 20.66 1.93 -9.49
C LEU A 245 21.83 2.04 -10.48
N ASP A 246 21.66 2.86 -11.50
CA ASP A 246 22.75 3.22 -12.40
C ASP A 246 23.72 4.24 -11.77
N ASP A 247 24.76 4.62 -12.49
CA ASP A 247 25.79 5.57 -12.03
C ASP A 247 25.22 6.97 -11.72
N ASN A 248 24.03 7.29 -12.27
CA ASN A 248 23.31 8.53 -12.00
C ASN A 248 22.30 8.39 -10.85
N GLY A 249 22.22 7.22 -10.22
CA GLY A 249 21.31 6.90 -9.11
C GLY A 249 19.86 6.66 -9.53
N ARG A 250 19.60 6.31 -10.82
CA ARG A 250 18.28 5.99 -11.35
C ARG A 250 18.06 4.49 -11.37
N GLU A 251 16.82 4.06 -11.15
CA GLU A 251 16.42 2.64 -11.26
C GLU A 251 16.58 2.16 -12.72
N LYS A 252 17.26 1.01 -12.91
CA LYS A 252 17.61 0.48 -14.24
C LYS A 252 16.47 -0.26 -14.94
N TRP A 253 15.56 -0.91 -14.20
CA TRP A 253 14.62 -1.89 -14.72
C TRP A 253 13.19 -1.36 -14.84
N ILE A 254 12.90 -0.25 -14.17
CA ILE A 254 11.59 0.39 -14.13
C ILE A 254 11.77 1.85 -14.55
N ASP A 255 11.10 2.24 -15.63
CA ASP A 255 11.04 3.64 -16.05
C ASP A 255 10.08 4.42 -15.13
N TYR A 256 10.64 5.02 -14.11
CA TYR A 256 9.86 5.80 -13.14
C TYR A 256 9.33 7.12 -13.72
N ASP A 257 9.91 7.67 -14.79
CA ASP A 257 9.32 8.83 -15.48
C ASP A 257 7.96 8.44 -16.08
N ARG A 258 7.87 7.24 -16.69
CA ARG A 258 6.61 6.68 -17.22
C ARG A 258 5.63 6.35 -16.08
N VAL A 259 6.08 5.70 -14.99
CA VAL A 259 5.23 5.37 -13.83
C VAL A 259 4.64 6.64 -13.21
N PHE A 260 5.47 7.64 -12.89
CA PHE A 260 4.98 8.89 -12.31
C PHE A 260 4.16 9.71 -13.31
N GLY A 261 4.43 9.60 -14.61
CA GLY A 261 3.58 10.15 -15.67
C GLY A 261 2.15 9.58 -15.62
N ILE A 262 2.01 8.26 -15.43
CA ILE A 262 0.72 7.60 -15.27
C ILE A 262 0.02 8.06 -13.97
N LEU A 263 0.73 8.05 -12.84
CA LEU A 263 0.17 8.47 -11.56
C LEU A 263 -0.31 9.92 -11.56
N ARG A 264 0.44 10.84 -12.21
CA ARG A 264 0.03 12.25 -12.39
C ARG A 264 -1.26 12.39 -13.20
N LYS A 265 -1.41 11.64 -14.27
CA LYS A 265 -2.65 11.63 -15.09
C LYS A 265 -3.88 11.19 -14.28
N GLN A 266 -3.68 10.37 -13.25
CA GLN A 266 -4.74 9.92 -12.36
C GLN A 266 -4.88 10.78 -11.09
N HIS A 267 -4.17 11.92 -11.03
CA HIS A 267 -4.17 12.82 -9.87
C HIS A 267 -3.83 12.11 -8.53
N TYR A 268 -3.00 11.07 -8.60
CA TYR A 268 -2.57 10.36 -7.41
C TYR A 268 -1.74 11.28 -6.50
N ASN A 269 -2.10 11.38 -5.22
CA ASN A 269 -1.46 12.22 -4.21
C ASN A 269 -1.22 11.45 -2.89
N GLY A 270 -1.00 10.15 -2.99
CA GLY A 270 -0.82 9.27 -1.84
C GLY A 270 0.65 8.99 -1.50
N PHE A 271 0.85 7.93 -0.76
CA PHE A 271 2.18 7.46 -0.38
C PHE A 271 2.84 6.63 -1.49
N ILE A 272 4.11 6.88 -1.69
CA ILE A 272 5.04 6.05 -2.46
C ILE A 272 5.96 5.34 -1.47
N SER A 273 5.73 4.05 -1.23
CA SER A 273 6.52 3.25 -0.30
C SER A 273 7.65 2.53 -1.03
N MET A 274 8.87 2.87 -0.72
CA MET A 274 10.04 2.24 -1.33
C MET A 274 10.25 0.81 -0.79
N ILE A 275 10.46 -0.14 -1.71
CA ILE A 275 10.94 -1.50 -1.41
C ILE A 275 12.18 -1.79 -2.24
N TYR A 276 13.26 -2.14 -1.57
CA TYR A 276 14.51 -2.56 -2.18
C TYR A 276 14.60 -4.09 -2.25
N GLU A 277 14.78 -4.61 -3.45
CA GLU A 277 14.97 -6.05 -3.72
C GLU A 277 16.20 -6.32 -4.58
N GLY A 278 17.23 -5.47 -4.47
CA GLY A 278 18.50 -5.62 -5.15
C GLY A 278 19.48 -6.53 -4.40
N ARG A 279 20.70 -6.58 -4.94
CA ARG A 279 21.77 -7.45 -4.43
C ARG A 279 22.85 -6.71 -3.64
N GLU A 280 22.90 -5.38 -3.79
CA GLU A 280 23.88 -4.57 -3.08
C GLU A 280 23.49 -4.37 -1.61
N ASP A 281 24.44 -3.86 -0.82
CA ASP A 281 24.17 -3.54 0.57
C ASP A 281 23.04 -2.51 0.70
N LYS A 282 21.94 -2.94 1.35
CA LYS A 282 20.73 -2.13 1.52
C LYS A 282 20.99 -0.83 2.28
N PHE A 283 21.90 -0.83 3.24
CA PHE A 283 22.20 0.37 4.04
C PHE A 283 22.87 1.47 3.21
N THR A 284 23.55 1.07 2.13
CA THR A 284 24.14 1.99 1.15
C THR A 284 23.14 2.41 0.06
N VAL A 285 22.32 1.48 -0.43
CA VAL A 285 21.43 1.73 -1.59
C VAL A 285 20.13 2.41 -1.19
N ILE A 286 19.51 2.02 -0.09
CA ILE A 286 18.21 2.58 0.34
C ILE A 286 18.24 4.12 0.43
N PRO A 287 19.25 4.77 1.02
CA PRO A 287 19.32 6.23 1.03
C PRO A 287 19.37 6.86 -0.38
N LYS A 288 20.03 6.18 -1.35
CA LYS A 288 20.10 6.64 -2.74
C LYS A 288 18.74 6.46 -3.44
N ALA A 289 18.10 5.31 -3.24
CA ALA A 289 16.78 4.99 -3.78
C ALA A 289 15.70 5.97 -3.29
N ILE A 290 15.74 6.35 -2.01
CA ILE A 290 14.83 7.36 -1.45
C ILE A 290 15.08 8.73 -2.08
N ARG A 291 16.33 9.16 -2.25
CA ARG A 291 16.64 10.41 -2.95
C ARG A 291 16.12 10.39 -4.40
N PHE A 292 16.30 9.27 -5.11
CA PHE A 292 15.76 9.10 -6.45
C PHE A 292 14.25 9.26 -6.48
N LEU A 293 13.49 8.56 -5.61
CA LEU A 293 12.03 8.69 -5.55
C LEU A 293 11.59 10.11 -5.13
N ARG A 294 12.33 10.76 -4.25
CA ARG A 294 12.06 12.14 -3.84
C ARG A 294 12.19 13.15 -4.99
N SER A 295 12.95 12.85 -6.04
CA SER A 295 13.05 13.73 -7.22
C SER A 295 11.72 13.89 -7.96
N PHE A 296 10.77 12.97 -7.77
CA PHE A 296 9.42 13.01 -8.36
C PHE A 296 8.36 13.66 -7.47
N VAL A 297 8.68 13.97 -6.19
CA VAL A 297 7.68 14.42 -5.19
C VAL A 297 7.07 15.76 -5.56
N ARG A 298 7.81 16.64 -6.25
CA ARG A 298 7.37 17.97 -6.65
C ARG A 298 7.61 18.16 -8.14
N SER A 299 6.86 17.52 -8.96
CA SER A 299 7.02 17.62 -10.41
C SER A 299 5.69 17.91 -11.11
#